data_3ff8fd382f105282e2722cf86dbcc9bd
#
_entry.id   3ff8fd382f105282e2722cf86dbcc9bd
#
_cell.length_a   1.000
_cell.length_b   1.000
_cell.length_c   1.000
_cell.angle_alpha   90.00
_cell.angle_beta   90.00
_cell.angle_gamma   90.00
#
_symmetry.space_group_name_H-M   'P 1'
#
loop_
_entity.id
_entity.type
_entity.pdbx_description
1 polymer ?
#
loop_
_entity_poly.entity_id
_entity_poly.type
_entity_poly.pdbx_seq_one_letter_code
_entity_poly.pdbx_strand_id
1 'polypeptide(L)'
;IALLPCNLASVLYNKTQGAVQVAAINTLSVLYVVESGDTVHSIQDLAGKTVYSTGKGTTPEFAFNYILSQNGIDPQKDITIEYKSESTEIAAMLQNAEVTIAVLPQPYVTTVKMQNDKVRTALSFNEEWDKLGTDSSMVTGVVLVRKAFAEENPLAFNEFLDEYKASTEYVNANTEEAAEWIAEYGIVAKAPVAVKALPESSIVYI
;
A
#
# COMPACT_ATOMS: atom_id res chain seq x y z
N ILE A 1 -12.64 16.21 -8.11
CA ILE A 1 -11.37 15.61 -7.67
C ILE A 1 -11.68 14.44 -6.77
N ALA A 2 -10.94 13.34 -6.86
CA ALA A 2 -11.07 12.17 -6.03
C ALA A 2 -9.70 11.51 -5.77
N LEU A 3 -9.48 11.03 -4.55
CA LEU A 3 -8.33 10.19 -4.21
C LEU A 3 -8.79 8.74 -4.27
N LEU A 4 -8.10 7.92 -5.05
CA LEU A 4 -8.52 6.55 -5.27
C LEU A 4 -7.36 5.63 -5.70
N PRO A 5 -7.54 4.30 -5.63
CA PRO A 5 -6.54 3.35 -6.12
C PRO A 5 -6.24 3.53 -7.62
N CYS A 6 -4.96 3.41 -7.99
CA CYS A 6 -4.51 3.64 -9.37
C CYS A 6 -5.16 2.71 -10.41
N ASN A 7 -5.43 1.46 -10.05
CA ASN A 7 -6.15 0.52 -10.92
C ASN A 7 -7.59 0.99 -11.21
N LEU A 8 -8.27 1.59 -10.22
CA LEU A 8 -9.61 2.16 -10.42
C LEU A 8 -9.56 3.41 -11.32
N ALA A 9 -8.50 4.22 -11.23
CA ALA A 9 -8.30 5.35 -12.14
C ALA A 9 -8.25 4.89 -13.61
N SER A 10 -7.54 3.79 -13.89
CA SER A 10 -7.48 3.18 -15.23
C SER A 10 -8.86 2.72 -15.71
N VAL A 11 -9.64 2.05 -14.84
CA VAL A 11 -11.00 1.62 -15.16
C VAL A 11 -11.91 2.82 -15.46
N LEU A 12 -11.83 3.87 -14.65
CA LEU A 12 -12.61 5.10 -14.86
C LEU A 12 -12.22 5.83 -16.13
N TYR A 13 -10.92 5.92 -16.43
CA TYR A 13 -10.44 6.50 -17.69
C TYR A 13 -11.05 5.80 -18.90
N ASN A 14 -11.01 4.47 -18.93
CA ASN A 14 -11.59 3.70 -20.02
C ASN A 14 -13.13 3.84 -20.10
N LYS A 15 -13.83 3.74 -18.97
CA LYS A 15 -15.29 3.86 -18.92
C LYS A 15 -15.79 5.25 -19.32
N THR A 16 -15.04 6.28 -19.02
CA THR A 16 -15.37 7.68 -19.35
C THR A 16 -14.78 8.14 -20.68
N GLN A 17 -14.15 7.22 -21.44
CA GLN A 17 -13.49 7.52 -22.71
C GLN A 17 -12.48 8.68 -22.60
N GLY A 18 -11.70 8.69 -21.51
CA GLY A 18 -10.67 9.69 -21.26
C GLY A 18 -11.15 11.00 -20.66
N ALA A 19 -12.37 11.09 -20.12
CA ALA A 19 -12.88 12.30 -19.48
C ALA A 19 -12.26 12.59 -18.09
N VAL A 20 -11.42 11.70 -17.57
CA VAL A 20 -10.65 11.90 -16.34
C VAL A 20 -9.15 11.84 -16.63
N GLN A 21 -8.35 12.40 -15.72
CA GLN A 21 -6.89 12.34 -15.77
C GLN A 21 -6.31 12.24 -14.35
N VAL A 22 -5.13 11.64 -14.24
CA VAL A 22 -4.34 11.65 -13.00
C VAL A 22 -3.71 13.03 -12.87
N ALA A 23 -3.87 13.65 -11.71
CA ALA A 23 -3.32 14.96 -11.37
C ALA A 23 -2.04 14.82 -10.51
N ALA A 24 -1.97 13.81 -9.67
CA ALA A 24 -0.80 13.49 -8.85
C ALA A 24 -0.82 12.01 -8.43
N ILE A 25 0.36 11.48 -8.10
CA ILE A 25 0.51 10.23 -7.35
C ILE A 25 0.58 10.61 -5.87
N ASN A 26 -0.23 9.98 -5.03
CA ASN A 26 -0.29 10.30 -3.61
C ASN A 26 0.18 9.17 -2.70
N THR A 27 0.30 7.95 -3.23
CA THR A 27 0.75 6.81 -2.43
C THR A 27 1.50 5.83 -3.33
N LEU A 28 2.72 5.49 -2.95
CA LEU A 28 3.43 4.34 -3.49
C LEU A 28 2.96 3.06 -2.78
N SER A 29 3.74 1.97 -2.78
CA SER A 29 3.28 0.77 -2.10
C SER A 29 3.28 0.95 -0.58
N VAL A 30 2.23 0.44 0.04
CA VAL A 30 2.07 0.28 1.50
C VAL A 30 2.07 -1.19 1.91
N LEU A 31 2.44 -2.10 0.98
CA LEU A 31 2.36 -3.55 1.14
C LEU A 31 3.70 -4.12 1.57
N TYR A 32 3.63 -5.06 2.49
CA TYR A 32 4.80 -5.73 3.07
C TYR A 32 4.52 -7.22 3.23
N VAL A 33 5.55 -8.05 2.99
CA VAL A 33 5.56 -9.41 3.51
C VAL A 33 5.96 -9.34 4.97
N VAL A 34 5.12 -9.83 5.86
CA VAL A 34 5.40 -10.00 7.29
C VAL A 34 5.54 -11.48 7.63
N GLU A 35 6.40 -11.79 8.57
CA GLU A 35 6.67 -13.15 9.01
C GLU A 35 6.71 -13.22 10.53
N SER A 36 6.04 -14.25 11.08
CA SER A 36 6.26 -14.71 12.46
C SER A 36 7.33 -15.81 12.43
N GLY A 37 8.59 -15.40 12.50
CA GLY A 37 9.75 -16.25 12.29
C GLY A 37 10.92 -15.51 11.63
N ASP A 38 11.87 -16.26 11.07
CA ASP A 38 13.06 -15.72 10.42
C ASP A 38 13.54 -16.61 9.26
N THR A 39 12.62 -16.87 8.32
CA THR A 39 12.88 -17.77 7.17
C THR A 39 12.75 -17.10 5.81
N VAL A 40 12.28 -15.85 5.77
CA VAL A 40 12.06 -15.08 4.53
C VAL A 40 12.99 -13.87 4.54
N HIS A 41 14.02 -13.86 3.70
CA HIS A 41 15.00 -12.79 3.53
C HIS A 41 15.05 -12.28 2.08
N SER A 42 14.43 -13.02 1.17
CA SER A 42 14.33 -12.69 -0.25
C SER A 42 13.01 -13.21 -0.84
N ILE A 43 12.65 -12.76 -2.02
CA ILE A 43 11.48 -13.28 -2.74
C ILE A 43 11.61 -14.79 -3.00
N GLN A 44 12.82 -15.29 -3.26
CA GLN A 44 13.10 -16.70 -3.52
C GLN A 44 12.74 -17.60 -2.32
N ASP A 45 12.85 -17.09 -1.11
CA ASP A 45 12.51 -17.84 0.11
C ASP A 45 11.01 -18.10 0.25
N LEU A 46 10.17 -17.47 -0.57
CA LEU A 46 8.73 -17.71 -0.61
C LEU A 46 8.34 -18.96 -1.39
N ALA A 47 9.24 -19.51 -2.19
CA ALA A 47 8.98 -20.74 -2.96
C ALA A 47 8.63 -21.91 -2.03
N GLY A 48 7.56 -22.63 -2.35
CA GLY A 48 7.02 -23.75 -1.55
C GLY A 48 6.28 -23.35 -0.27
N LYS A 49 6.18 -22.06 0.02
CA LYS A 49 5.50 -21.59 1.25
C LYS A 49 4.02 -21.23 0.98
N THR A 50 3.27 -21.15 2.07
CA THR A 50 1.91 -20.58 2.07
C THR A 50 1.97 -19.15 2.59
N VAL A 51 1.44 -18.22 1.81
CA VAL A 51 1.36 -16.81 2.12
C VAL A 51 -0.10 -16.36 2.14
N TYR A 52 -0.50 -15.71 3.22
CA TYR A 52 -1.86 -15.16 3.35
C TYR A 52 -1.90 -13.72 2.87
N SER A 53 -2.95 -13.36 2.12
CA SER A 53 -3.09 -12.01 1.56
C SER A 53 -4.55 -11.58 1.54
N THR A 54 -4.80 -10.32 1.21
CA THR A 54 -6.12 -9.79 0.90
C THR A 54 -6.14 -9.19 -0.50
N GLY A 55 -7.30 -8.77 -0.96
CA GLY A 55 -7.43 -8.01 -2.20
C GLY A 55 -7.27 -8.84 -3.47
N LYS A 56 -7.80 -10.07 -3.47
CA LYS A 56 -7.89 -10.88 -4.70
C LYS A 56 -8.61 -10.13 -5.82
N GLY A 57 -8.04 -10.11 -7.01
CA GLY A 57 -8.54 -9.35 -8.16
C GLY A 57 -8.22 -7.85 -8.13
N THR A 58 -7.33 -7.43 -7.24
CA THR A 58 -6.95 -6.01 -7.06
C THR A 58 -5.45 -5.81 -7.02
N THR A 59 -5.00 -4.57 -6.82
CA THR A 59 -3.57 -4.19 -6.83
C THR A 59 -2.65 -5.11 -5.99
N PRO A 60 -3.00 -5.51 -4.75
CA PRO A 60 -2.15 -6.41 -3.96
C PRO A 60 -1.82 -7.72 -4.68
N GLU A 61 -2.81 -8.39 -5.26
CA GLU A 61 -2.59 -9.63 -6.00
C GLU A 61 -1.73 -9.40 -7.24
N PHE A 62 -2.07 -8.40 -8.06
CA PHE A 62 -1.36 -8.16 -9.30
C PHE A 62 0.09 -7.78 -9.06
N ALA A 63 0.36 -6.92 -8.08
CA ALA A 63 1.71 -6.51 -7.73
C ALA A 63 2.53 -7.67 -7.16
N PHE A 64 1.95 -8.48 -6.27
CA PHE A 64 2.64 -9.63 -5.69
C PHE A 64 2.98 -10.67 -6.76
N ASN A 65 2.01 -11.01 -7.62
CA ASN A 65 2.22 -11.94 -8.72
C ASN A 65 3.29 -11.43 -9.70
N TYR A 66 3.33 -10.14 -9.97
CA TYR A 66 4.34 -9.52 -10.81
C TYR A 66 5.73 -9.64 -10.18
N ILE A 67 5.89 -9.24 -8.92
CA ILE A 67 7.16 -9.36 -8.19
C ILE A 67 7.65 -10.81 -8.18
N LEU A 68 6.78 -11.78 -7.84
CA LEU A 68 7.11 -13.20 -7.85
C LEU A 68 7.61 -13.64 -9.23
N SER A 69 6.86 -13.33 -10.28
CA SER A 69 7.17 -13.76 -11.65
C SER A 69 8.48 -13.18 -12.17
N GLN A 70 8.76 -11.89 -11.85
CA GLN A 70 10.04 -11.26 -12.22
C GLN A 70 11.24 -11.86 -11.46
N ASN A 71 11.00 -12.50 -10.33
CA ASN A 71 12.00 -13.23 -9.55
C ASN A 71 12.05 -14.73 -9.87
N GLY A 72 11.37 -15.18 -10.93
CA GLY A 72 11.41 -16.57 -11.40
C GLY A 72 10.51 -17.54 -10.63
N ILE A 73 9.57 -17.02 -9.81
CA ILE A 73 8.58 -17.83 -9.08
C ILE A 73 7.24 -17.77 -9.82
N ASP A 74 6.72 -18.91 -10.23
CA ASP A 74 5.37 -19.02 -10.80
C ASP A 74 4.33 -18.93 -9.66
N PRO A 75 3.53 -17.84 -9.58
CA PRO A 75 2.59 -17.67 -8.50
C PRO A 75 1.45 -18.69 -8.49
N GLN A 76 1.32 -19.50 -9.54
CA GLN A 76 0.30 -20.56 -9.66
C GLN A 76 0.82 -21.93 -9.26
N LYS A 77 2.16 -22.14 -9.18
CA LYS A 77 2.78 -23.45 -8.98
C LYS A 77 3.77 -23.50 -7.83
N ASP A 78 4.57 -22.45 -7.70
CA ASP A 78 5.74 -22.46 -6.82
C ASP A 78 5.44 -21.93 -5.41
N ILE A 79 4.24 -21.36 -5.20
CA ILE A 79 3.80 -20.78 -3.94
C ILE A 79 2.30 -21.01 -3.75
N THR A 80 1.83 -21.12 -2.52
CA THR A 80 0.40 -21.12 -2.21
C THR A 80 0.01 -19.74 -1.68
N ILE A 81 -0.91 -19.04 -2.37
CA ILE A 81 -1.43 -17.76 -1.90
C ILE A 81 -2.89 -17.94 -1.47
N GLU A 82 -3.14 -17.79 -0.17
CA GLU A 82 -4.47 -17.86 0.40
C GLU A 82 -5.04 -16.47 0.67
N TYR A 83 -6.19 -16.17 0.06
CA TYR A 83 -6.85 -14.87 0.19
C TYR A 83 -7.91 -14.90 1.28
N LYS A 84 -7.83 -13.90 2.17
CA LYS A 84 -8.86 -13.58 3.17
C LYS A 84 -9.62 -12.32 2.77
N SER A 85 -10.79 -12.14 3.37
CA SER A 85 -11.63 -10.99 3.05
C SER A 85 -11.05 -9.68 3.58
N GLU A 86 -10.46 -9.71 4.78
CA GLU A 86 -10.03 -8.50 5.50
C GLU A 86 -8.62 -8.66 6.10
N SER A 87 -7.85 -7.56 6.09
CA SER A 87 -6.52 -7.52 6.70
C SER A 87 -6.55 -7.72 8.22
N THR A 88 -7.65 -7.37 8.88
CA THR A 88 -7.86 -7.61 10.31
C THR A 88 -7.91 -9.09 10.66
N GLU A 89 -8.49 -9.92 9.77
CA GLU A 89 -8.51 -11.38 9.94
C GLU A 89 -7.09 -11.95 9.92
N ILE A 90 -6.30 -11.58 8.91
CA ILE A 90 -4.90 -12.03 8.79
C ILE A 90 -4.07 -11.54 9.99
N ALA A 91 -4.28 -10.30 10.41
CA ALA A 91 -3.59 -9.77 11.59
C ALA A 91 -3.87 -10.59 12.85
N ALA A 92 -5.13 -10.98 13.06
CA ALA A 92 -5.51 -11.86 14.18
C ALA A 92 -4.88 -13.26 14.07
N MET A 93 -4.85 -13.83 12.86
CA MET A 93 -4.22 -15.14 12.61
C MET A 93 -2.71 -15.13 12.89
N LEU A 94 -2.01 -14.05 12.53
CA LEU A 94 -0.59 -13.85 12.86
C LEU A 94 -0.36 -13.73 14.38
N GLN A 95 -1.24 -13.03 15.09
CA GLN A 95 -1.17 -12.88 16.54
C GLN A 95 -1.36 -14.24 17.26
N ASN A 96 -2.29 -15.05 16.77
CA ASN A 96 -2.61 -16.36 17.32
C ASN A 96 -1.65 -17.48 16.85
N ALA A 97 -0.63 -17.14 16.05
CA ALA A 97 0.29 -18.08 15.43
C ALA A 97 -0.40 -19.17 14.55
N GLU A 98 -1.56 -18.85 14.01
CA GLU A 98 -2.29 -19.71 13.06
C GLU A 98 -1.65 -19.68 11.67
N VAL A 99 -1.00 -18.55 11.34
CA VAL A 99 -0.23 -18.35 10.11
C VAL A 99 1.13 -17.75 10.43
N THR A 100 2.10 -17.97 9.56
CA THR A 100 3.48 -17.50 9.76
C THR A 100 3.90 -16.43 8.77
N ILE A 101 3.34 -16.41 7.55
CA ILE A 101 3.73 -15.45 6.49
C ILE A 101 2.47 -14.84 5.90
N ALA A 102 2.47 -13.51 5.77
CA ALA A 102 1.36 -12.80 5.17
C ALA A 102 1.81 -11.55 4.42
N VAL A 103 1.02 -11.11 3.45
CA VAL A 103 1.08 -9.77 2.84
C VAL A 103 0.05 -8.90 3.52
N LEU A 104 0.51 -7.84 4.16
CA LEU A 104 -0.35 -6.86 4.83
C LEU A 104 0.00 -5.42 4.40
N PRO A 105 -0.99 -4.52 4.38
CA PRO A 105 -0.74 -3.09 4.23
C PRO A 105 -0.46 -2.42 5.58
N GLN A 106 0.13 -1.21 5.55
CA GLN A 106 0.05 -0.31 6.68
C GLN A 106 -1.41 0.17 6.87
N PRO A 107 -1.88 0.38 8.10
CA PRO A 107 -1.19 0.28 9.40
C PRO A 107 -1.21 -1.12 10.06
N TYR A 108 -1.73 -2.14 9.38
CA TYR A 108 -1.86 -3.50 9.95
C TYR A 108 -0.49 -4.12 10.27
N VAL A 109 0.52 -3.89 9.41
CA VAL A 109 1.91 -4.32 9.68
C VAL A 109 2.40 -3.77 11.01
N THR A 110 2.27 -2.47 11.22
CA THR A 110 2.65 -1.82 12.49
C THR A 110 1.86 -2.37 13.66
N THR A 111 0.56 -2.57 13.49
CA THR A 111 -0.32 -3.08 14.56
C THR A 111 0.11 -4.49 15.00
N VAL A 112 0.34 -5.42 14.08
CA VAL A 112 0.75 -6.78 14.44
C VAL A 112 2.13 -6.83 15.07
N LYS A 113 3.08 -6.03 14.57
CA LYS A 113 4.44 -5.93 15.15
C LYS A 113 4.44 -5.35 16.57
N MET A 114 3.53 -4.43 16.86
CA MET A 114 3.36 -3.86 18.21
C MET A 114 2.72 -4.83 19.21
N GLN A 115 1.98 -5.83 18.73
CA GLN A 115 1.24 -6.79 19.55
C GLN A 115 1.97 -8.13 19.67
N ASN A 116 2.86 -8.46 18.74
CA ASN A 116 3.62 -9.70 18.72
C ASN A 116 5.06 -9.41 18.25
N ASP A 117 6.00 -9.48 19.18
CA ASP A 117 7.43 -9.22 18.96
C ASP A 117 8.14 -10.28 18.07
N LYS A 118 7.48 -11.41 17.83
CA LYS A 118 7.96 -12.43 16.89
C LYS A 118 7.65 -12.09 15.43
N VAL A 119 6.75 -11.14 15.20
CA VAL A 119 6.40 -10.72 13.85
C VAL A 119 7.36 -9.61 13.38
N ARG A 120 7.99 -9.84 12.26
CA ARG A 120 8.87 -8.85 11.59
C ARG A 120 8.35 -8.51 10.20
N THR A 121 8.77 -7.38 9.69
CA THR A 121 8.70 -7.06 8.26
C THR A 121 9.83 -7.85 7.58
N ALA A 122 9.47 -8.77 6.71
CA ALA A 122 10.41 -9.57 5.94
C ALA A 122 10.83 -8.87 4.65
N LEU A 123 9.86 -8.39 3.87
CA LEU A 123 10.10 -7.73 2.58
C LEU A 123 9.16 -6.52 2.42
N SER A 124 9.66 -5.47 1.76
CA SER A 124 8.87 -4.32 1.31
C SER A 124 8.59 -4.43 -0.18
N PHE A 125 7.34 -4.27 -0.60
CA PHE A 125 7.00 -4.31 -2.02
C PHE A 125 7.64 -3.17 -2.82
N ASN A 126 7.85 -1.98 -2.21
CA ASN A 126 8.58 -0.91 -2.86
C ASN A 126 10.02 -1.33 -3.16
N GLU A 127 10.73 -1.84 -2.14
CA GLU A 127 12.13 -2.27 -2.30
C GLU A 127 12.26 -3.42 -3.30
N GLU A 128 11.35 -4.40 -3.24
CA GLU A 128 11.39 -5.52 -4.18
C GLU A 128 11.06 -5.08 -5.62
N TRP A 129 10.17 -4.11 -5.79
CA TRP A 129 9.88 -3.50 -7.09
C TRP A 129 11.10 -2.75 -7.64
N ASP A 130 11.75 -1.93 -6.81
CA ASP A 130 12.93 -1.15 -7.20
C ASP A 130 14.11 -2.06 -7.61
N LYS A 131 14.27 -3.21 -6.94
CA LYS A 131 15.27 -4.24 -7.29
C LYS A 131 15.06 -4.85 -8.68
N LEU A 132 13.87 -4.77 -9.26
CA LEU A 132 13.62 -5.26 -10.62
C LEU A 132 14.33 -4.41 -11.68
N GLY A 133 14.81 -3.22 -11.33
CA GLY A 133 15.55 -2.32 -12.23
C GLY A 133 14.70 -1.79 -13.39
N THR A 134 13.38 -1.80 -13.22
CA THR A 134 12.45 -1.16 -14.15
C THR A 134 12.42 0.34 -13.89
N ASP A 135 12.31 1.14 -14.95
CA ASP A 135 12.18 2.60 -14.83
C ASP A 135 10.73 2.97 -14.43
N SER A 136 10.26 2.40 -13.31
CA SER A 136 8.90 2.57 -12.81
C SER A 136 8.83 2.41 -11.29
N SER A 137 7.82 3.03 -10.68
CA SER A 137 7.50 2.89 -9.24
C SER A 137 6.21 2.11 -9.04
N MET A 138 6.10 1.43 -7.91
CA MET A 138 4.86 0.75 -7.52
C MET A 138 3.83 1.76 -7.01
N VAL A 139 3.03 2.32 -7.91
CA VAL A 139 1.96 3.27 -7.58
C VAL A 139 0.73 2.54 -7.05
N THR A 140 0.24 2.97 -5.89
CA THR A 140 -0.98 2.42 -5.27
C THR A 140 -2.13 3.42 -5.31
N GLY A 141 -1.88 4.68 -4.99
CA GLY A 141 -2.91 5.72 -4.91
C GLY A 141 -2.62 6.92 -5.81
N VAL A 142 -3.68 7.53 -6.32
CA VAL A 142 -3.60 8.70 -7.17
C VAL A 142 -4.69 9.73 -6.85
N VAL A 143 -4.41 10.98 -7.19
CA VAL A 143 -5.40 12.05 -7.26
C VAL A 143 -5.94 12.08 -8.68
N LEU A 144 -7.24 11.82 -8.84
CA LEU A 144 -7.93 11.85 -10.12
C LEU A 144 -8.81 13.09 -10.25
N VAL A 145 -8.83 13.71 -11.42
CA VAL A 145 -9.67 14.87 -11.71
C VAL A 145 -10.45 14.66 -13.01
N ARG A 146 -11.65 15.21 -13.10
CA ARG A 146 -12.35 15.33 -14.38
C ARG A 146 -11.67 16.42 -15.22
N LYS A 147 -11.35 16.12 -16.48
CA LYS A 147 -10.69 17.08 -17.38
C LYS A 147 -11.46 18.39 -17.50
N ALA A 148 -12.77 18.32 -17.73
CA ALA A 148 -13.62 19.50 -17.81
C ALA A 148 -13.53 20.37 -16.56
N PHE A 149 -13.47 19.80 -15.35
CA PHE A 149 -13.31 20.59 -14.13
C PHE A 149 -11.97 21.33 -14.09
N ALA A 150 -10.88 20.65 -14.43
CA ALA A 150 -9.54 21.25 -14.44
C ALA A 150 -9.43 22.38 -15.48
N GLU A 151 -10.08 22.20 -16.64
CA GLU A 151 -10.10 23.19 -17.73
C GLU A 151 -11.00 24.39 -17.42
N GLU A 152 -12.17 24.15 -16.82
CA GLU A 152 -13.14 25.21 -16.48
C GLU A 152 -12.78 25.98 -15.21
N ASN A 153 -12.00 25.36 -14.29
CA ASN A 153 -11.66 25.91 -12.98
C ASN A 153 -10.15 25.83 -12.69
N PRO A 154 -9.27 26.33 -13.56
CA PRO A 154 -7.82 26.11 -13.44
C PRO A 154 -7.23 26.71 -12.14
N LEU A 155 -7.74 27.86 -11.67
CA LEU A 155 -7.26 28.46 -10.43
C LEU A 155 -7.58 27.60 -9.22
N ALA A 156 -8.83 27.19 -9.06
CA ALA A 156 -9.25 26.32 -7.94
C ALA A 156 -8.58 24.94 -8.00
N PHE A 157 -8.33 24.42 -9.21
CA PHE A 157 -7.62 23.16 -9.37
C PHE A 157 -6.15 23.25 -8.95
N ASN A 158 -5.43 24.28 -9.37
CA ASN A 158 -4.04 24.50 -8.98
C ASN A 158 -3.91 24.76 -7.48
N GLU A 159 -4.78 25.61 -6.91
CA GLU A 159 -4.83 25.89 -5.47
C GLU A 159 -5.03 24.59 -4.65
N PHE A 160 -5.94 23.71 -5.10
CA PHE A 160 -6.09 22.39 -4.48
C PHE A 160 -4.81 21.56 -4.53
N LEU A 161 -4.08 21.53 -5.64
CA LEU A 161 -2.85 20.75 -5.77
C LEU A 161 -1.74 21.32 -4.88
N ASP A 162 -1.61 22.64 -4.79
CA ASP A 162 -0.64 23.31 -3.93
C ASP A 162 -0.92 23.01 -2.44
N GLU A 163 -2.17 23.12 -2.01
CA GLU A 163 -2.60 22.79 -0.64
C GLU A 163 -2.42 21.29 -0.34
N TYR A 164 -2.74 20.42 -1.29
CA TYR A 164 -2.57 18.98 -1.14
C TYR A 164 -1.10 18.60 -1.00
N LYS A 165 -0.22 19.22 -1.80
CA LYS A 165 1.24 19.06 -1.69
C LYS A 165 1.73 19.50 -0.32
N ALA A 166 1.35 20.72 0.10
CA ALA A 166 1.73 21.27 1.41
C ALA A 166 1.26 20.37 2.56
N SER A 167 0.04 19.84 2.50
CA SER A 167 -0.49 18.89 3.47
C SER A 167 0.31 17.58 3.51
N THR A 168 0.69 17.04 2.35
CA THR A 168 1.52 15.83 2.25
C THR A 168 2.90 16.06 2.88
N GLU A 169 3.55 17.17 2.54
CA GLU A 169 4.85 17.55 3.11
C GLU A 169 4.76 17.75 4.63
N TYR A 170 3.68 18.39 5.10
CA TYR A 170 3.45 18.62 6.53
C TYR A 170 3.31 17.31 7.30
N VAL A 171 2.48 16.38 6.84
CA VAL A 171 2.26 15.06 7.48
C VAL A 171 3.58 14.29 7.58
N ASN A 172 4.39 14.29 6.54
CA ASN A 172 5.67 13.60 6.52
C ASN A 172 6.71 14.26 7.45
N ALA A 173 6.65 15.57 7.62
CA ALA A 173 7.57 16.31 8.48
C ALA A 173 7.14 16.33 9.97
N ASN A 174 5.84 16.17 10.26
CA ASN A 174 5.25 16.32 11.59
C ASN A 174 4.44 15.07 12.00
N THR A 175 5.08 13.91 11.93
CA THR A 175 4.41 12.61 12.12
C THR A 175 3.72 12.44 13.46
N GLU A 176 4.27 13.01 14.55
CA GLU A 176 3.66 12.94 15.88
C GLU A 176 2.33 13.70 15.94
N GLU A 177 2.32 14.95 15.47
CA GLU A 177 1.10 15.77 15.43
C GLU A 177 0.06 15.22 14.46
N ALA A 178 0.50 14.80 13.27
CA ALA A 178 -0.38 14.16 12.28
C ALA A 178 -1.01 12.87 12.82
N ALA A 179 -0.29 12.11 13.64
CA ALA A 179 -0.79 10.88 14.25
C ALA A 179 -1.91 11.13 15.24
N GLU A 180 -1.88 12.26 15.99
CA GLU A 180 -2.99 12.64 16.86
C GLU A 180 -4.26 12.92 16.06
N TRP A 181 -4.16 13.67 14.96
CA TRP A 181 -5.31 13.93 14.08
C TRP A 181 -5.83 12.65 13.42
N ILE A 182 -4.94 11.76 12.97
CA ILE A 182 -5.32 10.47 12.38
C ILE A 182 -6.09 9.61 13.37
N ALA A 183 -5.72 9.64 14.65
CA ALA A 183 -6.44 8.95 15.72
C ALA A 183 -7.77 9.64 16.06
N GLU A 184 -7.80 10.97 16.13
CA GLU A 184 -8.99 11.77 16.37
C GLU A 184 -10.08 11.54 15.31
N TYR A 185 -9.66 11.49 14.03
CA TYR A 185 -10.55 11.19 12.91
C TYR A 185 -10.90 9.70 12.78
N GLY A 186 -10.38 8.83 13.65
CA GLY A 186 -10.69 7.40 13.66
C GLY A 186 -10.11 6.62 12.48
N ILE A 187 -9.11 7.17 11.77
CA ILE A 187 -8.43 6.50 10.65
C ILE A 187 -7.59 5.33 11.19
N VAL A 188 -6.91 5.55 12.31
CA VAL A 188 -6.19 4.53 13.07
C VAL A 188 -6.67 4.60 14.52
N ALA A 189 -6.82 3.47 15.18
CA ALA A 189 -7.41 3.40 16.51
C ALA A 189 -6.63 4.14 17.60
N LYS A 190 -5.31 4.31 17.44
CA LYS A 190 -4.43 4.94 18.45
C LYS A 190 -3.28 5.68 17.79
N ALA A 191 -2.98 6.90 18.26
CA ALA A 191 -1.86 7.72 17.78
C ALA A 191 -0.49 7.01 17.79
N PRO A 192 -0.08 6.22 18.80
CA PRO A 192 1.19 5.50 18.77
C PRO A 192 1.34 4.49 17.61
N VAL A 193 0.23 3.96 17.09
CA VAL A 193 0.25 3.13 15.86
C VAL A 193 0.50 4.00 14.65
N ALA A 194 -0.20 5.14 14.55
CA ALA A 194 -0.04 6.08 13.44
C ALA A 194 1.38 6.65 13.36
N VAL A 195 1.98 7.06 14.48
CA VAL A 195 3.38 7.54 14.54
C VAL A 195 4.35 6.56 13.90
N LYS A 196 4.18 5.26 14.20
CA LYS A 196 5.05 4.22 13.65
C LYS A 196 4.71 3.82 12.22
N ALA A 197 3.44 3.92 11.82
CA ALA A 197 2.98 3.52 10.49
C ALA A 197 3.25 4.60 9.43
N LEU A 198 3.18 5.89 9.78
CA LEU A 198 3.32 7.00 8.83
C LEU A 198 4.61 6.95 8.01
N PRO A 199 5.81 6.76 8.60
CA PRO A 199 7.05 6.72 7.83
C PRO A 199 7.10 5.57 6.79
N GLU A 200 6.36 4.49 7.05
CA GLU A 200 6.29 3.31 6.19
C GLU A 200 5.04 3.31 5.28
N SER A 201 4.24 4.38 5.28
CA SER A 201 3.00 4.48 4.51
C SER A 201 3.18 5.04 3.10
N SER A 202 4.42 5.35 2.70
CA SER A 202 4.79 5.83 1.36
C SER A 202 3.88 6.95 0.83
N ILE A 203 3.55 7.91 1.71
CA ILE A 203 2.73 9.08 1.39
C ILE A 203 3.61 10.05 0.62
N VAL A 204 3.23 10.33 -0.63
CA VAL A 204 4.04 11.14 -1.56
C VAL A 204 3.16 12.16 -2.28
N TYR A 205 3.81 13.12 -2.94
CA TYR A 205 3.23 13.97 -3.95
C TYR A 205 4.18 14.00 -5.15
N ILE A 206 3.79 13.36 -6.24
CA ILE A 206 4.56 13.25 -7.49
C ILE A 206 3.65 13.61 -8.65
#